data_f1fa60460ae47ce474dcbe2467d23783
#
_entry.id   f1fa60460ae47ce474dcbe2467d23783
#
_cell.length_a   1.000
_cell.length_b   1.000
_cell.length_c   1.000
_cell.angle_alpha   90.00
_cell.angle_beta   90.00
_cell.angle_gamma   90.00
#
_symmetry.space_group_name_H-M   'P 1'
#
loop_
_entity.id
_entity.type
_entity.pdbx_description
1 polymer ?
#
loop_
_entity_poly.entity_id
_entity_poly.type
_entity_poly.pdbx_seq_one_letter_code
_entity_poly.pdbx_strand_id
1 'polypeptide(L)'
;MDYQHILVEIEERVAMITLNRPEVLNAMNHLLDEELHHAVTAANADDEVGCIVITGSGDRAFSAGGDIHEQRVHAQELTEEEREARGITISQWMYEISASPKPVIGMINGLAYGGGGVLASCVDMRVGSKNAKFRF
;
A
#
# COMPACT_ATOMS: atom_id res chain seq x y z
N MET A 1 -0.18 4.09 16.04
CA MET A 1 1.13 3.67 15.50
C MET A 1 1.80 4.89 14.89
N ASP A 2 3.11 5.01 15.04
CA ASP A 2 3.89 6.10 14.46
C ASP A 2 4.44 5.60 13.11
N TYR A 3 3.80 5.99 12.01
CA TYR A 3 4.14 5.50 10.68
C TYR A 3 5.45 6.11 10.17
N GLN A 4 6.28 5.32 9.52
CA GLN A 4 7.55 5.72 8.94
C GLN A 4 7.53 5.71 7.41
N HIS A 5 6.81 4.77 6.82
CA HIS A 5 6.79 4.53 5.37
C HIS A 5 5.45 4.90 4.71
N ILE A 6 4.48 5.31 5.50
CA ILE A 6 3.22 5.87 4.99
C ILE A 6 2.89 7.17 5.72
N LEU A 7 2.04 7.98 5.12
CA LEU A 7 1.37 9.11 5.75
C LEU A 7 -0.12 8.82 5.81
N VAL A 8 -0.78 9.17 6.91
CA VAL A 8 -2.23 9.03 7.05
C VAL A 8 -2.81 10.36 7.51
N GLU A 9 -3.72 10.90 6.72
CA GLU A 9 -4.45 12.14 7.01
C GLU A 9 -5.93 11.86 6.89
N ILE A 10 -6.72 12.36 7.83
CA ILE A 10 -8.19 12.23 7.81
C ILE A 10 -8.77 13.64 7.74
N GLU A 11 -9.45 13.93 6.64
CA GLU A 11 -10.11 15.19 6.40
C GLU A 11 -11.46 14.95 5.71
N GLU A 12 -12.51 15.65 6.12
CA GLU A 12 -13.85 15.54 5.54
C GLU A 12 -14.35 14.10 5.36
N ARG A 13 -14.07 13.24 6.34
CA ARG A 13 -14.41 11.81 6.36
C ARG A 13 -13.65 10.95 5.35
N VAL A 14 -12.59 11.47 4.74
CA VAL A 14 -11.69 10.73 3.84
C VAL A 14 -10.40 10.42 4.57
N ALA A 15 -10.05 9.14 4.69
CA ALA A 15 -8.73 8.72 5.12
C ALA A 15 -7.81 8.62 3.90
N MET A 16 -6.87 9.55 3.78
CA MET A 16 -5.83 9.55 2.76
C MET A 16 -4.62 8.78 3.28
N ILE A 17 -4.30 7.66 2.67
CA ILE A 17 -3.10 6.86 2.96
C ILE A 17 -2.12 7.05 1.80
N THR A 18 -0.97 7.65 2.10
CA THR A 18 0.08 7.94 1.11
C THR A 18 1.28 7.04 1.35
N LEU A 19 1.62 6.21 0.37
CA LEU A 19 2.88 5.45 0.39
C LEU A 19 4.03 6.45 0.28
N ASN A 20 4.94 6.47 1.26
CA ASN A 20 5.91 7.56 1.42
C ASN A 20 7.36 7.07 1.49
N ARG A 21 7.80 6.47 0.40
CA ARG A 21 9.20 6.10 0.14
C ARG A 21 9.60 6.55 -1.28
N PRO A 22 9.48 7.86 -1.60
CA PRO A 22 9.65 8.35 -2.98
C PRO A 22 11.07 8.11 -3.54
N GLU A 23 12.09 8.03 -2.70
CA GLU A 23 13.48 7.76 -3.07
C GLU A 23 13.67 6.37 -3.69
N VAL A 24 12.80 5.42 -3.38
CA VAL A 24 12.76 4.07 -3.95
C VAL A 24 11.46 3.80 -4.73
N LEU A 25 10.85 4.86 -5.29
CA LEU A 25 9.61 4.78 -6.06
C LEU A 25 8.44 4.13 -5.30
N ASN A 26 8.35 4.38 -4.01
CA ASN A 26 7.36 3.81 -3.10
C ASN A 26 7.35 2.27 -3.12
N ALA A 27 8.55 1.66 -3.22
CA ALA A 27 8.70 0.21 -3.14
C ALA A 27 8.21 -0.31 -1.79
N MET A 28 7.52 -1.44 -1.83
CA MET A 28 6.87 -2.06 -0.68
C MET A 28 7.86 -3.00 0.01
N ASN A 29 8.31 -2.60 1.19
CA ASN A 29 9.06 -3.44 2.11
C ASN A 29 8.14 -3.95 3.22
N HIS A 30 8.65 -4.84 4.07
CA HIS A 30 7.85 -5.45 5.14
C HIS A 30 7.21 -4.42 6.08
N LEU A 31 7.94 -3.37 6.46
CA LEU A 31 7.40 -2.32 7.33
C LEU A 31 6.25 -1.55 6.66
N LEU A 32 6.38 -1.23 5.37
CA LEU A 32 5.29 -0.57 4.63
C LEU A 32 4.05 -1.48 4.56
N ASP A 33 4.24 -2.78 4.33
CA ASP A 33 3.14 -3.75 4.29
C ASP A 33 2.40 -3.82 5.63
N GLU A 34 3.13 -3.84 6.76
CA GLU A 34 2.56 -3.81 8.12
C GLU A 34 1.82 -2.49 8.39
N GLU A 35 2.44 -1.37 8.05
CA GLU A 35 1.84 -0.04 8.23
C GLU A 35 0.58 0.14 7.39
N LEU A 36 0.59 -0.32 6.14
CA LEU A 36 -0.58 -0.28 5.26
C LEU A 36 -1.73 -1.13 5.81
N HIS A 37 -1.45 -2.35 6.25
CA HIS A 37 -2.43 -3.21 6.90
C HIS A 37 -3.04 -2.52 8.12
N HIS A 38 -2.21 -1.99 9.01
CA HIS A 38 -2.66 -1.29 10.21
C HIS A 38 -3.52 -0.06 9.86
N ALA A 39 -3.09 0.77 8.91
CA ALA A 39 -3.80 1.99 8.54
C ALA A 39 -5.17 1.71 7.92
N VAL A 40 -5.27 0.70 7.04
CA VAL A 40 -6.55 0.30 6.43
C VAL A 40 -7.50 -0.27 7.49
N THR A 41 -6.99 -1.14 8.37
CA THR A 41 -7.78 -1.71 9.47
C THR A 41 -8.31 -0.60 10.40
N ALA A 42 -7.46 0.35 10.78
CA ALA A 42 -7.85 1.48 11.61
C ALA A 42 -8.90 2.36 10.93
N ALA A 43 -8.72 2.68 9.65
CA ALA A 43 -9.68 3.47 8.87
C ALA A 43 -11.03 2.76 8.71
N ASN A 44 -11.03 1.43 8.55
CA ASN A 44 -12.25 0.63 8.48
C ASN A 44 -13.03 0.66 9.80
N ALA A 45 -12.34 0.69 10.94
CA ALA A 45 -12.94 0.70 12.27
C ALA A 45 -13.36 2.10 12.75
N ASP A 46 -12.93 3.17 12.10
CA ASP A 46 -13.20 4.56 12.50
C ASP A 46 -14.53 5.05 11.90
N ASP A 47 -15.54 5.30 12.73
CA ASP A 47 -16.87 5.79 12.33
C ASP A 47 -16.82 7.18 11.66
N GLU A 48 -15.77 7.98 11.91
CA GLU A 48 -15.57 9.28 11.27
C GLU A 48 -15.07 9.16 9.83
N VAL A 49 -14.53 8.00 9.43
CA VAL A 49 -14.08 7.72 8.07
C VAL A 49 -15.21 7.14 7.23
N GLY A 50 -15.53 7.78 6.12
CA GLY A 50 -16.52 7.31 5.15
C GLY A 50 -15.92 6.68 3.88
N CYS A 51 -14.65 7.02 3.58
CA CYS A 51 -13.95 6.57 2.37
C CYS A 51 -12.44 6.49 2.64
N ILE A 52 -11.77 5.57 1.98
CA ILE A 52 -10.31 5.42 2.04
C ILE A 52 -9.74 5.74 0.66
N VAL A 53 -8.69 6.56 0.60
CA VAL A 53 -7.95 6.85 -0.63
C VAL A 53 -6.51 6.41 -0.41
N ILE A 54 -5.95 5.64 -1.36
CA ILE A 54 -4.56 5.20 -1.34
C ILE A 54 -3.84 5.82 -2.52
N THR A 55 -2.69 6.45 -2.27
CA THR A 55 -1.85 7.08 -3.29
C THR A 55 -0.37 6.89 -2.99
N GLY A 56 0.51 7.27 -3.91
CA GLY A 56 1.94 7.35 -3.70
C GLY A 56 2.42 8.79 -3.54
N SER A 57 3.45 9.03 -2.76
CA SER A 57 4.10 10.34 -2.68
C SER A 57 4.87 10.64 -3.97
N GLY A 58 4.90 11.91 -4.35
CA GLY A 58 5.57 12.39 -5.56
C GLY A 58 4.73 12.20 -6.82
N ASP A 59 5.38 12.37 -7.97
CA ASP A 59 4.76 12.34 -9.30
C ASP A 59 5.25 11.19 -10.20
N ARG A 60 6.19 10.37 -9.71
CA ARG A 60 6.85 9.31 -10.48
C ARG A 60 6.17 7.95 -10.32
N ALA A 61 5.80 7.60 -9.10
CA ALA A 61 5.29 6.28 -8.80
C ALA A 61 4.13 6.31 -7.79
N PHE A 62 3.13 5.50 -8.05
CA PHE A 62 2.22 4.99 -7.04
C PHE A 62 2.98 3.99 -6.16
N SER A 63 3.48 2.90 -6.76
CA SER A 63 4.46 1.98 -6.17
C SER A 63 5.15 1.17 -7.26
N ALA A 64 6.46 1.01 -7.16
CA ALA A 64 7.25 0.14 -8.04
C ALA A 64 7.15 -1.35 -7.71
N GLY A 65 6.36 -1.71 -6.68
CA GLY A 65 6.20 -3.09 -6.21
C GLY A 65 7.15 -3.46 -5.09
N GLY A 66 7.40 -4.76 -4.89
CA GLY A 66 8.23 -5.24 -3.80
C GLY A 66 9.65 -4.67 -3.81
N ASP A 67 10.17 -4.36 -2.62
CA ASP A 67 11.53 -3.85 -2.45
C ASP A 67 12.55 -4.96 -2.76
N ILE A 68 13.17 -4.88 -3.93
CA ILE A 68 14.11 -5.89 -4.44
C ILE A 68 15.35 -6.00 -3.54
N HIS A 69 15.77 -4.89 -2.93
CA HIS A 69 16.93 -4.89 -2.04
C HIS A 69 16.61 -5.70 -0.78
N GLU A 70 15.50 -5.43 -0.14
CA GLU A 70 15.03 -6.20 1.01
C GLU A 70 14.85 -7.68 0.64
N GLN A 71 14.21 -7.98 -0.48
CA GLN A 71 14.01 -9.36 -0.93
C GLN A 71 15.31 -10.13 -1.12
N ARG A 72 16.36 -9.50 -1.63
CA ARG A 72 17.69 -10.13 -1.81
C ARG A 72 18.37 -10.43 -0.48
N VAL A 73 18.35 -9.48 0.45
CA VAL A 73 18.89 -9.64 1.80
C VAL A 73 18.17 -10.79 2.51
N HIS A 74 16.85 -10.78 2.47
CA HIS A 74 16.02 -11.74 3.18
C HIS A 74 15.98 -13.14 2.55
N ALA A 75 16.20 -13.26 1.23
CA ALA A 75 16.32 -14.58 0.60
C ALA A 75 17.51 -15.39 1.15
N GLN A 76 18.52 -14.71 1.69
CA GLN A 76 19.71 -15.34 2.26
C GLN A 76 19.67 -15.49 3.79
N GLU A 77 18.91 -14.65 4.49
CA GLU A 77 18.95 -14.53 5.95
C GLU A 77 17.70 -15.09 6.65
N LEU A 78 16.54 -15.15 5.97
CA LEU A 78 15.30 -15.59 6.58
C LEU A 78 15.11 -17.10 6.53
N THR A 79 14.62 -17.65 7.63
CA THR A 79 14.06 -19.01 7.70
C THR A 79 12.79 -19.12 6.84
N GLU A 80 12.37 -20.35 6.56
CA GLU A 80 11.12 -20.62 5.84
C GLU A 80 9.90 -20.09 6.61
N GLU A 81 9.90 -20.25 7.94
CA GLU A 81 8.85 -19.77 8.84
C GLU A 81 8.72 -18.24 8.80
N GLU A 82 9.84 -17.51 8.80
CA GLU A 82 9.83 -16.04 8.69
C GLU A 82 9.36 -15.56 7.32
N ARG A 83 9.67 -16.29 6.24
CA ARG A 83 9.15 -15.98 4.90
C ARG A 83 7.64 -16.21 4.81
N GLU A 84 7.15 -17.28 5.42
CA GLU A 84 5.71 -17.58 5.49
C GLU A 84 4.97 -16.50 6.27
N ALA A 85 5.48 -16.08 7.43
CA ALA A 85 4.90 -14.98 8.22
C ALA A 85 4.78 -13.66 7.42
N ARG A 86 5.77 -13.34 6.59
CA ARG A 86 5.72 -12.17 5.69
C ARG A 86 4.67 -12.30 4.60
N GLY A 87 4.54 -13.47 4.01
CA GLY A 87 3.49 -13.76 3.05
C GLY A 87 2.09 -13.56 3.65
N ILE A 88 1.93 -13.87 4.93
CA ILE A 88 0.69 -13.61 5.68
C ILE A 88 0.42 -12.11 5.77
N THR A 89 1.40 -11.30 6.11
CA THR A 89 1.25 -9.83 6.21
C THR A 89 0.78 -9.21 4.89
N ILE A 90 1.37 -9.61 3.76
CA ILE A 90 0.93 -9.16 2.42
C ILE A 90 -0.51 -9.57 2.17
N SER A 91 -0.87 -10.81 2.48
CA SER A 91 -2.24 -11.31 2.31
C SER A 91 -3.25 -10.55 3.18
N GLN A 92 -2.84 -10.08 4.35
CA GLN A 92 -3.70 -9.33 5.27
C GLN A 92 -4.13 -7.99 4.69
N TRP A 93 -3.21 -7.13 4.22
CA TRP A 93 -3.63 -5.84 3.65
C TRP A 93 -4.43 -6.01 2.35
N MET A 94 -4.10 -7.02 1.54
CA MET A 94 -4.90 -7.33 0.34
C MET A 94 -6.34 -7.68 0.71
N TYR A 95 -6.52 -8.50 1.74
CA TYR A 95 -7.85 -8.88 2.23
C TYR A 95 -8.58 -7.66 2.83
N GLU A 96 -7.93 -6.88 3.69
CA GLU A 96 -8.53 -5.71 4.33
C GLU A 96 -9.02 -4.66 3.32
N ILE A 97 -8.27 -4.45 2.24
CA ILE A 97 -8.68 -3.54 1.16
C ILE A 97 -9.85 -4.13 0.37
N SER A 98 -9.72 -5.39 -0.08
CA SER A 98 -10.73 -6.02 -0.95
C SER A 98 -12.05 -6.31 -0.24
N ALA A 99 -12.02 -6.54 1.08
CA ALA A 99 -13.18 -6.80 1.92
C ALA A 99 -13.62 -5.57 2.73
N SER A 100 -13.05 -4.39 2.45
CA SER A 100 -13.37 -3.16 3.17
C SER A 100 -14.88 -2.86 3.13
N PRO A 101 -15.51 -2.55 4.28
CA PRO A 101 -16.91 -2.10 4.31
C PRO A 101 -17.08 -0.67 3.79
N LYS A 102 -15.98 0.03 3.52
CA LYS A 102 -15.95 1.41 3.01
C LYS A 102 -15.37 1.44 1.61
N PRO A 103 -15.79 2.38 0.76
CA PRO A 103 -15.16 2.56 -0.55
C PRO A 103 -13.66 2.79 -0.43
N VAL A 104 -12.87 2.06 -1.19
CA VAL A 104 -11.41 2.25 -1.29
C VAL A 104 -11.07 2.69 -2.70
N ILE A 105 -10.47 3.87 -2.82
CA ILE A 105 -10.11 4.50 -4.08
C ILE A 105 -8.59 4.53 -4.21
N GLY A 106 -8.08 4.00 -5.32
CA GLY A 106 -6.69 4.15 -5.70
C GLY A 106 -6.50 5.43 -6.52
N MET A 107 -5.77 6.39 -5.99
CA MET A 107 -5.35 7.58 -6.72
C MET A 107 -3.94 7.33 -7.30
N ILE A 108 -3.92 6.86 -8.56
CA ILE A 108 -2.72 6.34 -9.21
C ILE A 108 -1.94 7.48 -9.86
N ASN A 109 -0.94 7.97 -9.14
CA ASN A 109 -0.16 9.16 -9.49
C ASN A 109 1.04 8.89 -10.41
N GLY A 110 1.34 7.63 -10.73
CA GLY A 110 2.49 7.26 -11.56
C GLY A 110 2.58 5.76 -11.81
N LEU A 111 3.79 5.18 -11.76
CA LEU A 111 4.00 3.75 -11.94
C LEU A 111 3.25 2.93 -10.89
N ALA A 112 2.54 1.89 -11.32
CA ALA A 112 1.94 0.86 -10.48
C ALA A 112 2.41 -0.51 -10.98
N TYR A 113 3.59 -0.95 -10.54
CA TYR A 113 4.27 -2.15 -11.05
C TYR A 113 4.33 -3.27 -10.01
N GLY A 114 4.28 -4.51 -10.45
CA GLY A 114 4.37 -5.68 -9.57
C GLY A 114 3.39 -5.60 -8.40
N GLY A 115 3.89 -5.62 -7.15
CA GLY A 115 3.06 -5.44 -5.94
C GLY A 115 2.25 -4.14 -5.93
N GLY A 116 2.75 -3.05 -6.54
CA GLY A 116 1.99 -1.81 -6.72
C GLY A 116 0.83 -1.98 -7.68
N GLY A 117 0.98 -2.78 -8.73
CA GLY A 117 -0.11 -3.17 -9.64
C GLY A 117 -1.14 -4.03 -8.92
N VAL A 118 -0.70 -4.96 -8.07
CA VAL A 118 -1.58 -5.78 -7.23
C VAL A 118 -2.39 -4.89 -6.27
N LEU A 119 -1.72 -3.96 -5.56
CA LEU A 119 -2.40 -3.01 -4.67
C LEU A 119 -3.46 -2.19 -5.44
N ALA A 120 -3.10 -1.67 -6.61
CA ALA A 120 -4.04 -0.94 -7.47
C ALA A 120 -5.21 -1.80 -7.97
N SER A 121 -5.07 -3.13 -7.98
CA SER A 121 -6.13 -4.07 -8.37
C SER A 121 -7.09 -4.40 -7.22
N CYS A 122 -6.64 -4.27 -5.96
CA CYS A 122 -7.45 -4.59 -4.78
C CYS A 122 -8.49 -3.51 -4.44
N VAL A 123 -8.33 -2.29 -4.93
CA VAL A 123 -9.24 -1.17 -4.64
C VAL A 123 -10.52 -1.22 -5.47
N ASP A 124 -11.58 -0.57 -5.00
CA ASP A 124 -12.88 -0.55 -5.70
C ASP A 124 -12.85 0.32 -6.97
N MET A 125 -12.23 1.48 -6.88
CA MET A 125 -12.14 2.44 -7.99
C MET A 125 -10.72 2.98 -8.13
N ARG A 126 -10.33 3.29 -9.36
CA ARG A 126 -9.03 3.87 -9.71
C ARG A 126 -9.20 5.18 -10.43
N VAL A 127 -8.51 6.21 -9.97
CA VAL A 127 -8.37 7.49 -10.68
C VAL A 127 -6.90 7.62 -11.04
N GLY A 128 -6.59 7.61 -12.32
CA GLY A 128 -5.22 7.68 -12.82
C GLY A 128 -4.86 9.08 -13.29
N SER A 129 -3.68 9.56 -12.93
CA SER A 129 -3.07 10.70 -13.58
C SER A 129 -2.63 10.35 -15.01
N LYS A 130 -2.28 11.34 -15.80
CA LYS A 130 -1.68 11.11 -17.13
C LYS A 130 -0.37 10.31 -17.10
N ASN A 131 0.27 10.23 -15.92
CA ASN A 131 1.51 9.49 -15.69
C ASN A 131 1.27 8.05 -15.20
N ALA A 132 0.01 7.67 -14.95
CA ALA A 132 -0.33 6.33 -14.48
C ALA A 132 0.08 5.27 -15.52
N LYS A 133 0.83 4.28 -15.07
CA LYS A 133 1.27 3.13 -15.88
C LYS A 133 1.18 1.87 -15.05
N PHE A 134 0.57 0.84 -15.60
CA PHE A 134 0.40 -0.45 -14.93
C PHE A 134 1.29 -1.51 -15.56
N ARG A 135 1.88 -2.35 -14.73
CA ARG A 135 2.64 -3.53 -15.15
C ARG A 135 2.58 -4.60 -14.05
N PHE A 136 2.20 -5.78 -14.43
CA PHE A 136 2.15 -6.97 -13.58
C PHE A 136 3.30 -7.91 -13.88
#